data_4d9a7f4b9336e0a954d5a4791c2c098b
#
_entry.id   4d9a7f4b9336e0a954d5a4791c2c098b
#
_cell.length_a   1.000
_cell.length_b   1.000
_cell.length_c   1.000
_cell.angle_alpha   90.00
_cell.angle_beta   90.00
_cell.angle_gamma   90.00
#
_symmetry.space_group_name_H-M   'P 1'
#
loop_
_entity.id
_entity.type
_entity.pdbx_description
1 polymer ?
#
loop_
_entity_poly.entity_id
_entity_poly.type
_entity_poly.pdbx_seq_one_letter_code
_entity_poly.pdbx_strand_id
1 'polypeptide(L)'
;MDKLLSIIVPVYKAEKHLDRCVESILSQTYGNIELVLVDDGSPDACPAMCDSWAKRDWRVRVIHKKNNGASSARNAGLDMASGEYVGFVDADDFVEPDMYETLMKNALENNADRSGCGYFDSSRPDEISADGKITVLSDKNSIIAYSACGKHNNVWRSVYSKKAIGKIRFDESLVIAEDWLFNYEVSKNVSVQADTDKRLYHYESAPDSLMSRLNDKKIIDRISVLEYICGSECGKSLGRKETADIRMRVLMFCAEESMHSGIDREPWFKREVIKKIRGALAAFLGCGASAKRKIKAIIFAFAWPLYSAPARRK
;
A
#
# COMPACT_ATOMS: atom_id res chain seq x y z
N MET A 1 8.11 -10.10 27.36
CA MET A 1 7.32 -11.15 26.66
C MET A 1 7.13 -10.71 25.24
N ASP A 2 7.41 -11.57 24.29
CA ASP A 2 7.20 -11.27 22.87
C ASP A 2 5.70 -11.18 22.58
N LYS A 3 5.28 -10.08 21.93
CA LYS A 3 3.88 -9.85 21.57
C LYS A 3 3.47 -10.76 20.41
N LEU A 4 2.28 -11.34 20.44
CA LEU A 4 1.80 -12.13 19.32
C LEU A 4 1.58 -11.24 18.09
N LEU A 5 2.13 -11.65 16.95
CA LEU A 5 1.95 -11.03 15.64
C LEU A 5 1.05 -11.90 14.77
N SER A 6 -0.09 -11.37 14.33
CA SER A 6 -0.94 -12.02 13.31
C SER A 6 -0.49 -11.57 11.92
N ILE A 7 -0.17 -12.51 11.05
CA ILE A 7 0.19 -12.24 9.66
C ILE A 7 -0.96 -12.72 8.78
N ILE A 8 -1.54 -11.81 8.00
CA ILE A 8 -2.70 -12.07 7.15
C ILE A 8 -2.26 -12.17 5.70
N VAL A 9 -2.60 -13.27 5.05
CA VAL A 9 -2.31 -13.52 3.63
C VAL A 9 -3.63 -13.72 2.88
N PRO A 10 -4.06 -12.74 2.05
CA PRO A 10 -5.16 -12.94 1.11
C PRO A 10 -4.71 -13.86 -0.02
N VAL A 11 -5.41 -14.94 -0.27
CA VAL A 11 -5.04 -15.97 -1.24
C VAL A 11 -6.07 -16.05 -2.36
N TYR A 12 -5.65 -15.79 -3.61
CA TYR A 12 -6.46 -15.99 -4.81
C TYR A 12 -5.61 -16.24 -6.03
N LYS A 13 -5.73 -17.42 -6.66
CA LYS A 13 -4.97 -17.82 -7.87
C LYS A 13 -3.45 -17.73 -7.69
N ALA A 14 -2.95 -18.14 -6.53
CA ALA A 14 -1.55 -18.04 -6.16
C ALA A 14 -0.83 -19.40 -6.04
N GLU A 15 -1.38 -20.47 -6.61
CA GLU A 15 -0.85 -21.85 -6.45
C GLU A 15 0.64 -22.01 -6.73
N LYS A 16 1.21 -21.18 -7.62
CA LYS A 16 2.63 -21.22 -7.97
C LYS A 16 3.56 -20.57 -6.94
N HIS A 17 3.02 -19.74 -6.07
CA HIS A 17 3.78 -18.86 -5.17
C HIS A 17 3.49 -19.12 -3.70
N LEU A 18 2.30 -19.66 -3.38
CA LEU A 18 1.78 -19.77 -2.02
C LEU A 18 2.73 -20.53 -1.08
N ASP A 19 3.34 -21.63 -1.53
CA ASP A 19 4.27 -22.40 -0.68
C ASP A 19 5.48 -21.55 -0.30
N ARG A 20 6.12 -20.85 -1.24
CA ARG A 20 7.24 -19.95 -0.96
C ARG A 20 6.84 -18.81 0.01
N CYS A 21 5.67 -18.22 -0.19
CA CYS A 21 5.13 -17.19 0.68
C CYS A 21 4.99 -17.71 2.11
N VAL A 22 4.28 -18.83 2.31
CA VAL A 22 4.03 -19.43 3.62
C VAL A 22 5.33 -19.87 4.28
N GLU A 23 6.24 -20.54 3.56
CA GLU A 23 7.54 -20.95 4.09
C GLU A 23 8.37 -19.76 4.58
N SER A 24 8.39 -18.65 3.82
CA SER A 24 9.13 -17.44 4.23
C SER A 24 8.57 -16.81 5.52
N ILE A 25 7.27 -16.93 5.76
CA ILE A 25 6.61 -16.44 6.97
C ILE A 25 6.85 -17.40 8.15
N LEU A 26 6.71 -18.70 7.95
CA LEU A 26 6.86 -19.67 9.03
C LEU A 26 8.30 -19.86 9.48
N SER A 27 9.28 -19.52 8.63
CA SER A 27 10.72 -19.56 8.93
C SER A 27 11.29 -18.26 9.53
N GLN A 28 10.44 -17.30 9.89
CA GLN A 28 10.88 -16.05 10.50
C GLN A 28 11.59 -16.27 11.83
N THR A 29 12.63 -15.46 12.08
CA THR A 29 13.36 -15.45 13.37
C THR A 29 12.47 -15.01 14.52
N TYR A 30 11.45 -14.18 14.27
CA TYR A 30 10.40 -13.85 15.24
C TYR A 30 9.39 -15.00 15.32
N GLY A 31 9.49 -15.85 16.36
CA GLY A 31 8.71 -17.08 16.45
C GLY A 31 7.27 -16.95 16.96
N ASN A 32 6.92 -15.85 17.68
CA ASN A 32 5.59 -15.68 18.27
C ASN A 32 4.60 -15.09 17.26
N ILE A 33 4.25 -15.90 16.26
CA ILE A 33 3.37 -15.55 15.16
C ILE A 33 2.15 -16.47 15.06
N GLU A 34 1.04 -15.96 14.54
CA GLU A 34 -0.01 -16.74 13.89
C GLU A 34 -0.11 -16.30 12.42
N LEU A 35 -0.33 -17.24 11.53
CA LEU A 35 -0.51 -17.02 10.11
C LEU A 35 -1.96 -17.29 9.73
N VAL A 36 -2.66 -16.27 9.21
CA VAL A 36 -4.05 -16.38 8.78
C VAL A 36 -4.09 -16.38 7.26
N LEU A 37 -4.28 -17.55 6.65
CA LEU A 37 -4.49 -17.70 5.21
C LEU A 37 -5.98 -17.50 4.90
N VAL A 38 -6.30 -16.53 4.07
CA VAL A 38 -7.69 -16.25 3.68
C VAL A 38 -7.87 -16.58 2.20
N ASP A 39 -8.33 -17.79 1.92
CA ASP A 39 -8.69 -18.20 0.57
C ASP A 39 -9.98 -17.49 0.13
N ASP A 40 -9.83 -16.57 -0.82
CA ASP A 40 -10.92 -15.77 -1.37
C ASP A 40 -11.62 -16.51 -2.54
N GLY A 41 -11.92 -17.78 -2.36
CA GLY A 41 -12.62 -18.62 -3.33
C GLY A 41 -11.76 -18.87 -4.57
N SER A 42 -10.51 -19.25 -4.39
CA SER A 42 -9.59 -19.61 -5.47
C SER A 42 -10.10 -20.79 -6.28
N PRO A 43 -10.08 -20.73 -7.62
CA PRO A 43 -10.49 -21.82 -8.49
C PRO A 43 -9.38 -22.85 -8.77
N ASP A 44 -8.16 -22.61 -8.31
CA ASP A 44 -6.95 -23.42 -8.47
C ASP A 44 -6.66 -24.30 -7.25
N ALA A 45 -5.44 -24.77 -7.05
CA ALA A 45 -5.06 -25.64 -5.93
C ALA A 45 -4.96 -24.92 -4.58
N CYS A 46 -5.04 -23.59 -4.51
CA CYS A 46 -4.86 -22.81 -3.27
C CYS A 46 -5.71 -23.29 -2.08
N PRO A 47 -7.02 -23.63 -2.21
CA PRO A 47 -7.79 -24.08 -1.07
C PRO A 47 -7.19 -25.34 -0.40
N ALA A 48 -6.81 -26.33 -1.20
CA ALA A 48 -6.20 -27.57 -0.69
C ALA A 48 -4.81 -27.34 -0.11
N MET A 49 -4.03 -26.40 -0.68
CA MET A 49 -2.72 -25.98 -0.17
C MET A 49 -2.86 -25.30 1.20
N CYS A 50 -3.81 -24.39 1.37
CA CYS A 50 -4.10 -23.75 2.66
C CYS A 50 -4.42 -24.78 3.75
N ASP A 51 -5.32 -25.74 3.46
CA ASP A 51 -5.67 -26.82 4.37
C ASP A 51 -4.48 -27.71 4.71
N SER A 52 -3.61 -27.97 3.73
CA SER A 52 -2.38 -28.75 3.94
C SER A 52 -1.43 -28.02 4.90
N TRP A 53 -1.26 -26.72 4.77
CA TRP A 53 -0.44 -25.92 5.68
C TRP A 53 -1.01 -25.89 7.11
N ALA A 54 -2.31 -25.72 7.27
CA ALA A 54 -2.93 -25.77 8.60
C ALA A 54 -2.77 -27.12 9.31
N LYS A 55 -2.65 -28.22 8.54
CA LYS A 55 -2.35 -29.56 9.11
C LYS A 55 -0.89 -29.75 9.48
N ARG A 56 0.03 -29.02 8.84
CA ARG A 56 1.49 -29.14 9.05
C ARG A 56 2.01 -28.27 10.18
N ASP A 57 1.42 -27.07 10.36
CA ASP A 57 1.89 -26.10 11.34
C ASP A 57 0.71 -25.51 12.12
N TRP A 58 0.73 -25.68 13.43
CA TRP A 58 -0.34 -25.24 14.34
C TRP A 58 -0.52 -23.70 14.39
N ARG A 59 0.46 -22.94 13.94
CA ARG A 59 0.40 -21.46 13.82
C ARG A 59 -0.48 -21.02 12.65
N VAL A 60 -0.78 -21.92 11.72
CA VAL A 60 -1.56 -21.61 10.51
C VAL A 60 -3.06 -21.81 10.78
N ARG A 61 -3.81 -20.78 10.47
CA ARG A 61 -5.27 -20.76 10.51
C ARG A 61 -5.81 -20.44 9.12
N VAL A 62 -6.92 -21.03 8.71
CA VAL A 62 -7.47 -20.87 7.36
C VAL A 62 -8.91 -20.37 7.41
N ILE A 63 -9.24 -19.46 6.51
CA ILE A 63 -10.60 -19.04 6.18
C ILE A 63 -10.82 -19.34 4.70
N HIS A 64 -11.88 -20.09 4.37
CA HIS A 64 -12.39 -20.17 3.01
C HIS A 64 -13.63 -19.30 2.87
N LYS A 65 -13.65 -18.42 1.87
CA LYS A 65 -14.81 -17.56 1.62
C LYS A 65 -15.12 -17.47 0.13
N LYS A 66 -16.32 -17.00 -0.20
CA LYS A 66 -16.65 -16.66 -1.58
C LYS A 66 -15.80 -15.44 -2.02
N ASN A 67 -15.32 -15.47 -3.26
CA ASN A 67 -14.51 -14.39 -3.82
C ASN A 67 -15.23 -13.04 -3.72
N ASN A 68 -14.55 -12.07 -3.13
CA ASN A 68 -14.98 -10.67 -3.02
C ASN A 68 -13.79 -9.69 -3.02
N GLY A 69 -12.61 -10.14 -3.44
CA GLY A 69 -11.41 -9.33 -3.59
C GLY A 69 -10.51 -9.23 -2.35
N ALA A 70 -9.31 -8.71 -2.57
CA ALA A 70 -8.24 -8.65 -1.57
C ALA A 70 -8.66 -7.87 -0.31
N SER A 71 -9.37 -6.75 -0.45
CA SER A 71 -9.90 -5.96 0.68
C SER A 71 -10.78 -6.81 1.59
N SER A 72 -11.70 -7.57 1.01
CA SER A 72 -12.61 -8.44 1.75
C SER A 72 -11.87 -9.60 2.43
N ALA A 73 -10.86 -10.16 1.78
CA ALA A 73 -10.02 -11.20 2.37
C ALA A 73 -9.18 -10.65 3.54
N ARG A 74 -8.55 -9.47 3.38
CA ARG A 74 -7.81 -8.82 4.47
C ARG A 74 -8.73 -8.48 5.65
N ASN A 75 -9.97 -8.02 5.40
CA ASN A 75 -10.95 -7.75 6.45
C ASN A 75 -11.33 -9.02 7.22
N ALA A 76 -11.60 -10.13 6.55
CA ALA A 76 -11.88 -11.41 7.20
C ALA A 76 -10.68 -11.89 8.05
N GLY A 77 -9.45 -11.68 7.55
CA GLY A 77 -8.23 -11.94 8.31
C GLY A 77 -8.11 -11.07 9.55
N LEU A 78 -8.42 -9.77 9.47
CA LEU A 78 -8.43 -8.83 10.60
C LEU A 78 -9.43 -9.25 11.68
N ASP A 79 -10.59 -9.78 11.30
CA ASP A 79 -11.61 -10.25 12.23
C ASP A 79 -11.18 -11.54 12.96
N MET A 80 -10.37 -12.39 12.31
CA MET A 80 -9.80 -13.60 12.92
C MET A 80 -8.53 -13.33 13.74
N ALA A 81 -7.76 -12.31 13.42
CA ALA A 81 -6.47 -12.01 14.02
C ALA A 81 -6.59 -11.85 15.55
N SER A 82 -5.78 -12.60 16.31
CA SER A 82 -5.75 -12.55 17.77
C SER A 82 -4.56 -11.78 18.34
N GLY A 83 -3.52 -11.55 17.51
CA GLY A 83 -2.29 -10.87 17.89
C GLY A 83 -2.46 -9.41 18.32
N GLU A 84 -1.53 -8.94 19.12
CA GLU A 84 -1.45 -7.53 19.54
C GLU A 84 -0.92 -6.63 18.41
N TYR A 85 -0.21 -7.23 17.46
CA TYR A 85 0.22 -6.62 16.20
C TYR A 85 -0.30 -7.41 15.02
N VAL A 86 -0.49 -6.72 13.88
CA VAL A 86 -0.96 -7.33 12.62
C VAL A 86 -0.03 -6.90 11.50
N GLY A 87 0.39 -7.85 10.68
CA GLY A 87 1.06 -7.66 9.40
C GLY A 87 0.27 -8.25 8.24
N PHE A 88 0.65 -7.90 7.02
CA PHE A 88 0.05 -8.42 5.79
C PHE A 88 1.17 -8.90 4.86
N VAL A 89 0.91 -9.95 4.08
CA VAL A 89 1.78 -10.38 2.97
C VAL A 89 0.87 -10.78 1.81
N ASP A 90 1.19 -10.37 0.60
CA ASP A 90 0.46 -10.82 -0.59
C ASP A 90 0.96 -12.23 -0.99
N ALA A 91 0.07 -13.10 -1.45
CA ALA A 91 0.34 -14.54 -1.61
C ALA A 91 1.35 -14.86 -2.73
N ASP A 92 1.67 -13.92 -3.62
CA ASP A 92 2.68 -14.02 -4.67
C ASP A 92 4.07 -13.52 -4.23
N ASP A 93 4.18 -12.88 -3.06
CA ASP A 93 5.38 -12.28 -2.50
C ASP A 93 6.06 -13.18 -1.45
N PHE A 94 7.22 -12.75 -0.94
CA PHE A 94 7.92 -13.41 0.16
C PHE A 94 8.74 -12.40 0.99
N VAL A 95 9.22 -12.83 2.16
CA VAL A 95 9.86 -11.93 3.11
C VAL A 95 11.22 -12.45 3.55
N GLU A 96 12.16 -11.53 3.86
CA GLU A 96 13.47 -11.87 4.45
C GLU A 96 13.30 -12.53 5.83
N PRO A 97 14.21 -13.46 6.21
CA PRO A 97 14.07 -14.23 7.45
C PRO A 97 13.97 -13.40 8.73
N ASP A 98 14.52 -12.18 8.75
CA ASP A 98 14.54 -11.28 9.91
C ASP A 98 13.57 -10.09 9.79
N MET A 99 12.62 -10.11 8.84
CA MET A 99 11.70 -9.00 8.64
C MET A 99 10.88 -8.72 9.89
N TYR A 100 10.17 -9.71 10.38
CA TYR A 100 9.27 -9.49 11.51
C TYR A 100 10.01 -9.31 12.84
N GLU A 101 11.20 -9.89 13.02
CA GLU A 101 12.06 -9.58 14.16
C GLU A 101 12.47 -8.11 14.15
N THR A 102 12.94 -7.61 13.01
CA THR A 102 13.31 -6.20 12.83
C THR A 102 12.14 -5.26 13.09
N LEU A 103 10.96 -5.53 12.50
CA LEU A 103 9.79 -4.67 12.64
C LEU A 103 9.23 -4.68 14.06
N MET A 104 9.12 -5.85 14.69
CA MET A 104 8.63 -5.99 16.07
C MET A 104 9.60 -5.38 17.07
N LYS A 105 10.91 -5.57 16.88
CA LYS A 105 11.94 -4.91 17.70
C LYS A 105 11.77 -3.39 17.63
N ASN A 106 11.72 -2.82 16.44
CA ASN A 106 11.53 -1.37 16.24
C ASN A 106 10.24 -0.87 16.90
N ALA A 107 9.13 -1.63 16.75
CA ALA A 107 7.85 -1.28 17.35
C ALA A 107 7.91 -1.30 18.89
N LEU A 108 8.50 -2.33 19.48
CA LEU A 108 8.53 -2.50 20.94
C LEU A 108 9.52 -1.54 21.60
N GLU A 109 10.72 -1.35 21.06
CA GLU A 109 11.73 -0.45 21.60
C GLU A 109 11.30 1.03 21.56
N ASN A 110 10.50 1.42 20.56
CA ASN A 110 10.03 2.79 20.41
C ASN A 110 8.57 2.99 20.89
N ASN A 111 7.92 1.97 21.45
CA ASN A 111 6.49 1.98 21.76
C ASN A 111 5.64 2.43 20.56
N ALA A 112 5.99 1.97 19.36
CA ALA A 112 5.38 2.40 18.13
C ALA A 112 4.12 1.60 17.80
N ASP A 113 3.10 2.30 17.35
CA ASP A 113 1.85 1.70 16.86
C ASP A 113 1.99 1.16 15.44
N ARG A 114 3.02 1.62 14.69
CA ARG A 114 3.36 1.14 13.36
C ARG A 114 4.88 1.06 13.19
N SER A 115 5.35 -0.03 12.57
CA SER A 115 6.73 -0.15 12.11
C SER A 115 6.74 -0.67 10.67
N GLY A 116 7.58 -0.09 9.81
CA GLY A 116 7.66 -0.44 8.41
C GLY A 116 9.09 -0.60 7.91
N CYS A 117 9.26 -1.27 6.75
CA CYS A 117 10.55 -1.49 6.11
C CYS A 117 10.55 -1.08 4.64
N GLY A 118 11.73 -1.15 3.99
CA GLY A 118 11.90 -1.11 2.54
C GLY A 118 11.51 -2.43 1.89
N TYR A 119 11.51 -2.46 0.54
CA TYR A 119 11.24 -3.66 -0.23
C TYR A 119 12.16 -3.75 -1.45
N PHE A 120 12.37 -4.96 -1.92
CA PHE A 120 12.94 -5.27 -3.22
C PHE A 120 11.81 -5.39 -4.24
N ASP A 121 12.03 -4.87 -5.43
CA ASP A 121 11.10 -5.00 -6.55
C ASP A 121 11.76 -5.88 -7.61
N SER A 122 11.16 -7.03 -7.94
CA SER A 122 11.73 -7.98 -8.90
C SER A 122 11.94 -7.39 -10.29
N SER A 123 11.24 -6.31 -10.64
CA SER A 123 11.50 -5.54 -11.87
C SER A 123 12.78 -4.68 -11.83
N ARG A 124 13.40 -4.55 -10.65
CA ARG A 124 14.60 -3.73 -10.39
C ARG A 124 15.64 -4.50 -9.57
N PRO A 125 16.23 -5.57 -10.14
CA PRO A 125 17.08 -6.51 -9.40
C PRO A 125 18.38 -5.92 -8.84
N ASP A 126 18.84 -4.78 -9.37
CA ASP A 126 20.08 -4.12 -8.94
C ASP A 126 19.92 -3.24 -7.68
N GLU A 127 18.73 -3.19 -7.10
CA GLU A 127 18.50 -2.41 -5.89
C GLU A 127 19.12 -3.07 -4.65
N ILE A 128 20.05 -2.38 -4.00
CA ILE A 128 20.74 -2.85 -2.78
C ILE A 128 19.93 -2.46 -1.53
N SER A 129 19.97 -3.28 -0.47
CA SER A 129 19.40 -2.92 0.82
C SER A 129 20.16 -1.74 1.42
N ALA A 130 19.43 -0.83 2.06
CA ALA A 130 20.03 0.28 2.80
C ALA A 130 20.57 -0.18 4.18
N ASP A 131 21.29 0.72 4.86
CA ASP A 131 22.06 0.42 6.11
C ASP A 131 21.18 0.11 7.34
N GLY A 132 19.85 0.14 7.22
CA GLY A 132 18.95 -0.15 8.33
C GLY A 132 18.68 1.06 9.25
N LYS A 133 18.85 2.28 8.75
CA LYS A 133 18.53 3.49 9.51
C LYS A 133 17.06 3.50 9.93
N ILE A 134 16.84 3.77 11.23
CA ILE A 134 15.49 3.90 11.79
C ILE A 134 15.08 5.37 11.80
N THR A 135 13.88 5.64 11.34
CA THR A 135 13.24 6.96 11.42
C THR A 135 12.01 6.85 12.32
N VAL A 136 12.00 7.61 13.41
CA VAL A 136 10.88 7.64 14.35
C VAL A 136 10.08 8.92 14.17
N LEU A 137 8.77 8.81 13.99
CA LEU A 137 7.83 9.92 13.93
C LEU A 137 6.89 9.83 15.15
N SER A 138 6.80 10.89 15.93
CA SER A 138 5.89 11.04 17.08
C SER A 138 5.02 12.29 16.99
N ASP A 139 5.31 13.19 16.04
CA ASP A 139 4.42 14.30 15.76
C ASP A 139 3.23 13.85 14.89
N LYS A 140 2.03 14.15 15.35
CA LYS A 140 0.79 13.71 14.72
C LYS A 140 0.64 14.17 13.26
N ASN A 141 0.98 15.43 13.01
CA ASN A 141 0.88 15.98 11.65
C ASN A 141 1.89 15.32 10.70
N SER A 142 3.10 15.04 11.19
CA SER A 142 4.12 14.31 10.41
C SER A 142 3.69 12.88 10.06
N ILE A 143 3.07 12.14 11.00
CA ILE A 143 2.54 10.79 10.78
C ILE A 143 1.42 10.81 9.73
N ILE A 144 0.47 11.76 9.87
CA ILE A 144 -0.63 11.92 8.92
C ILE A 144 -0.10 12.34 7.53
N ALA A 145 0.84 13.30 7.48
CA ALA A 145 1.46 13.74 6.23
C ALA A 145 2.20 12.59 5.52
N TYR A 146 2.90 11.75 6.29
CA TYR A 146 3.59 10.57 5.76
C TYR A 146 2.62 9.61 5.08
N SER A 147 1.51 9.29 5.73
CA SER A 147 0.48 8.40 5.17
C SER A 147 -0.31 9.07 4.03
N ALA A 148 -0.62 10.36 4.14
CA ALA A 148 -1.33 11.11 3.12
C ALA A 148 -0.52 11.27 1.83
N CYS A 149 0.82 11.30 1.90
CA CYS A 149 1.67 11.57 0.74
C CYS A 149 1.69 10.46 -0.32
N GLY A 150 1.15 9.28 -0.05
CA GLY A 150 1.04 8.20 -1.01
C GLY A 150 2.34 7.46 -1.37
N LYS A 151 3.45 7.71 -0.66
CA LYS A 151 4.74 7.10 -0.99
C LYS A 151 4.99 5.74 -0.32
N HIS A 152 4.33 5.48 0.79
CA HIS A 152 4.55 4.32 1.65
C HIS A 152 3.22 3.66 2.02
N ASN A 153 2.38 3.44 1.01
CA ASN A 153 0.98 3.07 1.19
C ASN A 153 0.73 1.58 1.21
N ASN A 154 1.73 0.78 0.87
CA ASN A 154 1.59 -0.67 0.85
C ASN A 154 1.52 -1.18 2.29
N VAL A 155 0.47 -1.93 2.61
CA VAL A 155 0.26 -2.49 3.96
C VAL A 155 1.22 -3.63 4.26
N TRP A 156 1.64 -4.39 3.25
CA TRP A 156 2.49 -5.57 3.37
C TRP A 156 3.91 -5.28 3.87
N ARG A 157 4.37 -4.05 3.86
CA ARG A 157 5.68 -3.66 4.37
C ARG A 157 5.71 -3.22 5.84
N SER A 158 4.60 -3.41 6.57
CA SER A 158 4.46 -2.85 7.92
C SER A 158 3.76 -3.80 8.87
N VAL A 159 4.04 -3.63 10.15
CA VAL A 159 3.23 -4.14 11.25
C VAL A 159 2.51 -3.00 11.94
N TYR A 160 1.32 -3.26 12.44
CA TYR A 160 0.43 -2.28 13.07
C TYR A 160 -0.03 -2.80 14.42
N SER A 161 -0.05 -1.96 15.46
CA SER A 161 -0.72 -2.34 16.70
C SER A 161 -2.21 -2.55 16.43
N LYS A 162 -2.78 -3.63 16.97
CA LYS A 162 -4.23 -3.91 16.86
C LYS A 162 -5.06 -2.76 17.43
N LYS A 163 -4.51 -2.05 18.42
CA LYS A 163 -5.12 -0.85 18.99
C LYS A 163 -5.25 0.27 17.96
N ALA A 164 -4.22 0.53 17.15
CA ALA A 164 -4.27 1.57 16.11
C ALA A 164 -5.22 1.22 14.98
N ILE A 165 -5.29 -0.07 14.59
CA ILE A 165 -6.28 -0.54 13.61
C ILE A 165 -7.70 -0.36 14.16
N GLY A 166 -7.97 -0.81 15.38
CA GLY A 166 -9.28 -0.72 15.99
C GLY A 166 -10.39 -1.34 15.11
N LYS A 167 -11.37 -0.52 14.76
CA LYS A 167 -12.49 -0.89 13.88
C LYS A 167 -12.27 -0.55 12.40
N ILE A 168 -11.12 -0.01 12.04
CA ILE A 168 -10.81 0.35 10.65
C ILE A 168 -10.73 -0.92 9.81
N ARG A 169 -11.33 -0.88 8.61
CA ARG A 169 -11.35 -1.97 7.63
C ARG A 169 -10.99 -1.41 6.26
N PHE A 170 -10.51 -2.28 5.38
CA PHE A 170 -10.32 -1.95 3.96
C PHE A 170 -11.65 -1.66 3.30
N ASP A 171 -11.71 -0.66 2.43
CA ASP A 171 -12.90 -0.36 1.64
C ASP A 171 -13.01 -1.35 0.48
N GLU A 172 -14.01 -2.24 0.56
CA GLU A 172 -14.24 -3.30 -0.42
C GLU A 172 -14.79 -2.78 -1.77
N SER A 173 -15.20 -1.51 -1.84
CA SER A 173 -15.65 -0.88 -3.08
C SER A 173 -14.51 -0.41 -3.99
N LEU A 174 -13.28 -0.30 -3.44
CA LEU A 174 -12.10 0.12 -4.16
C LEU A 174 -11.39 -1.06 -4.83
N VAL A 175 -11.01 -0.89 -6.10
CA VAL A 175 -10.19 -1.86 -6.84
C VAL A 175 -8.70 -1.61 -6.61
N ILE A 176 -8.32 -0.35 -6.41
CA ILE A 176 -6.96 0.08 -6.02
C ILE A 176 -7.02 1.22 -5.01
N ALA A 177 -5.88 1.53 -4.40
CA ALA A 177 -5.71 2.57 -3.39
C ALA A 177 -6.43 2.27 -2.05
N GLU A 178 -6.95 1.06 -1.87
CA GLU A 178 -7.50 0.56 -0.61
C GLU A 178 -6.44 0.58 0.51
N ASP A 179 -5.20 0.19 0.18
CA ASP A 179 -4.04 0.22 1.08
C ASP A 179 -3.72 1.66 1.51
N TRP A 180 -3.79 2.60 0.56
CA TRP A 180 -3.56 4.01 0.86
C TRP A 180 -4.62 4.57 1.81
N LEU A 181 -5.89 4.28 1.54
CA LEU A 181 -6.98 4.71 2.41
C LEU A 181 -6.85 4.08 3.79
N PHE A 182 -6.59 2.76 3.87
CA PHE A 182 -6.40 2.05 5.14
C PHE A 182 -5.26 2.65 5.96
N ASN A 183 -4.08 2.82 5.37
CA ASN A 183 -2.93 3.43 6.03
C ASN A 183 -3.22 4.85 6.53
N TYR A 184 -3.94 5.65 5.73
CA TYR A 184 -4.34 6.99 6.12
C TYR A 184 -5.30 6.98 7.32
N GLU A 185 -6.31 6.10 7.29
CA GLU A 185 -7.26 5.96 8.40
C GLU A 185 -6.56 5.49 9.68
N VAL A 186 -5.70 4.47 9.60
CA VAL A 186 -4.93 3.96 10.74
C VAL A 186 -4.01 5.04 11.29
N SER A 187 -3.39 5.87 10.44
CA SER A 187 -2.49 6.95 10.89
C SER A 187 -3.14 7.95 11.85
N LYS A 188 -4.47 8.07 11.81
CA LYS A 188 -5.22 8.91 12.75
C LYS A 188 -5.20 8.38 14.19
N ASN A 189 -4.91 7.08 14.38
CA ASN A 189 -4.81 6.41 15.68
C ASN A 189 -3.36 6.15 16.10
N VAL A 190 -2.40 6.27 15.17
CA VAL A 190 -0.97 6.05 15.44
C VAL A 190 -0.41 7.23 16.25
N SER A 191 0.23 6.92 17.37
CA SER A 191 0.94 7.89 18.22
C SER A 191 2.43 7.94 17.90
N VAL A 192 3.03 6.78 17.60
CA VAL A 192 4.44 6.66 17.23
C VAL A 192 4.56 5.70 16.04
N GLN A 193 5.36 6.07 15.07
CA GLN A 193 5.74 5.25 13.92
C GLN A 193 7.26 5.12 13.87
N ALA A 194 7.79 3.90 13.68
CA ALA A 194 9.23 3.62 13.62
C ALA A 194 9.57 2.80 12.38
N ASP A 195 9.98 3.45 11.30
CA ASP A 195 10.29 2.78 10.02
C ASP A 195 11.81 2.63 9.85
N THR A 196 12.24 1.49 9.28
CA THR A 196 13.61 1.28 8.81
C THR A 196 13.69 1.39 7.28
N ASP A 197 14.82 1.85 6.76
CA ASP A 197 15.10 1.83 5.33
C ASP A 197 15.63 0.47 4.83
N LYS A 198 15.88 -0.49 5.75
CA LYS A 198 16.27 -1.85 5.40
C LYS A 198 15.19 -2.51 4.53
N ARG A 199 15.61 -3.14 3.43
CA ARG A 199 14.69 -3.83 2.53
C ARG A 199 14.51 -5.27 3.01
N LEU A 200 13.28 -5.65 3.35
CA LEU A 200 12.98 -6.93 4.00
C LEU A 200 11.78 -7.65 3.35
N TYR A 201 11.11 -7.02 2.40
CA TYR A 201 9.99 -7.57 1.66
C TYR A 201 10.35 -7.72 0.19
N HIS A 202 10.02 -8.84 -0.44
CA HIS A 202 10.21 -9.09 -1.85
C HIS A 202 8.89 -8.99 -2.60
N TYR A 203 8.74 -7.90 -3.35
CA TYR A 203 7.59 -7.67 -4.22
C TYR A 203 7.84 -8.28 -5.59
N GLU A 204 7.01 -9.26 -5.98
CA GLU A 204 7.06 -9.92 -7.28
C GLU A 204 6.19 -9.20 -8.30
N SER A 205 6.83 -8.52 -9.24
CA SER A 205 6.14 -7.80 -10.31
C SER A 205 5.75 -8.75 -11.43
N ALA A 206 4.50 -9.20 -11.47
CA ALA A 206 4.00 -10.06 -12.53
C ALA A 206 3.36 -9.25 -13.68
N PRO A 207 3.57 -9.64 -14.97
CA PRO A 207 2.98 -8.96 -16.12
C PRO A 207 1.43 -8.91 -16.10
N ASP A 208 0.81 -9.90 -15.45
CA ASP A 208 -0.65 -10.03 -15.34
C ASP A 208 -1.21 -9.55 -13.98
N SER A 209 -0.40 -8.83 -13.18
CA SER A 209 -0.83 -8.30 -11.89
C SER A 209 -2.02 -7.35 -12.04
N LEU A 210 -2.81 -7.18 -10.96
CA LEU A 210 -3.89 -6.18 -10.92
C LEU A 210 -3.40 -4.78 -11.29
N MET A 211 -2.11 -4.48 -11.06
CA MET A 211 -1.51 -3.19 -11.37
C MET A 211 -1.14 -3.03 -12.85
N SER A 212 -0.98 -4.12 -13.62
CA SER A 212 -0.46 -4.08 -15.00
C SER A 212 -1.41 -3.46 -16.02
N ARG A 213 -2.73 -3.46 -15.77
CA ARG A 213 -3.74 -2.92 -16.69
C ARG A 213 -4.52 -1.80 -16.02
N LEU A 214 -4.17 -0.57 -16.35
CA LEU A 214 -4.94 0.59 -15.91
C LEU A 214 -6.31 0.62 -16.64
N ASN A 215 -7.36 0.93 -15.87
CA ASN A 215 -8.71 1.20 -16.39
C ASN A 215 -9.31 2.43 -15.70
N ASP A 216 -10.48 2.89 -16.19
CA ASP A 216 -11.15 4.07 -15.66
C ASP A 216 -11.42 3.97 -14.17
N LYS A 217 -11.90 2.81 -13.69
CA LYS A 217 -12.21 2.56 -12.28
C LYS A 217 -10.99 2.79 -11.40
N LYS A 218 -9.82 2.29 -11.78
CA LYS A 218 -8.57 2.46 -11.01
C LYS A 218 -8.14 3.92 -10.87
N ILE A 219 -8.29 4.71 -11.95
CA ILE A 219 -8.00 6.15 -11.90
C ILE A 219 -9.00 6.87 -10.99
N ILE A 220 -10.28 6.56 -11.15
CA ILE A 220 -11.36 7.16 -10.34
C ILE A 220 -11.17 6.82 -8.86
N ASP A 221 -10.88 5.56 -8.52
CA ASP A 221 -10.61 5.14 -7.14
C ASP A 221 -9.48 5.94 -6.51
N ARG A 222 -8.34 6.05 -7.19
CA ARG A 222 -7.18 6.81 -6.71
C ARG A 222 -7.51 8.29 -6.51
N ILE A 223 -8.26 8.90 -7.43
CA ILE A 223 -8.70 10.29 -7.29
C ILE A 223 -9.70 10.44 -6.15
N SER A 224 -10.61 9.49 -5.97
CA SER A 224 -11.60 9.52 -4.89
C SER A 224 -10.92 9.46 -3.52
N VAL A 225 -9.95 8.57 -3.34
CA VAL A 225 -9.15 8.48 -2.12
C VAL A 225 -8.34 9.77 -1.90
N LEU A 226 -7.73 10.33 -2.95
CA LEU A 226 -7.03 11.61 -2.88
C LEU A 226 -7.94 12.73 -2.38
N GLU A 227 -9.13 12.87 -2.96
CA GLU A 227 -10.06 13.93 -2.58
C GLU A 227 -10.63 13.72 -1.17
N TYR A 228 -10.87 12.48 -0.78
CA TYR A 228 -11.24 12.14 0.60
C TYR A 228 -10.14 12.57 1.59
N ILE A 229 -8.89 12.18 1.36
CA ILE A 229 -7.75 12.54 2.22
C ILE A 229 -7.60 14.05 2.32
N CYS A 230 -7.56 14.76 1.18
CA CYS A 230 -7.38 16.21 1.15
C CYS A 230 -8.58 16.98 1.69
N GLY A 231 -9.78 16.41 1.65
CA GLY A 231 -11.03 17.01 2.14
C GLY A 231 -11.30 16.78 3.63
N SER A 232 -10.67 15.76 4.23
CA SER A 232 -10.84 15.42 5.64
C SER A 232 -10.27 16.50 6.57
N GLU A 233 -10.70 16.53 7.83
CA GLU A 233 -10.16 17.48 8.82
C GLU A 233 -8.66 17.33 9.01
N CYS A 234 -8.17 16.09 9.13
CA CYS A 234 -6.74 15.81 9.23
C CYS A 234 -5.98 16.23 7.96
N GLY A 235 -6.55 16.02 6.77
CA GLY A 235 -5.93 16.47 5.51
C GLY A 235 -5.88 17.99 5.40
N LYS A 236 -6.88 18.69 5.90
CA LYS A 236 -6.89 20.17 5.95
C LYS A 236 -5.85 20.73 6.92
N SER A 237 -5.53 20.00 8.01
CA SER A 237 -4.50 20.41 8.99
C SER A 237 -3.08 20.34 8.44
N LEU A 238 -2.83 19.60 7.34
CA LEU A 238 -1.53 19.53 6.67
C LEU A 238 -1.07 20.86 6.04
N GLY A 239 -1.96 21.81 5.91
CA GLY A 239 -1.66 23.08 5.25
C GLY A 239 -1.90 23.06 3.74
N ARG A 240 -2.07 24.28 3.18
CA ARG A 240 -2.43 24.45 1.76
C ARG A 240 -1.34 24.00 0.79
N LYS A 241 -0.06 24.19 1.16
CA LYS A 241 1.08 23.86 0.29
C LYS A 241 1.32 22.36 0.22
N GLU A 242 1.28 21.67 1.35
CA GLU A 242 1.43 20.21 1.47
C GLU A 242 0.31 19.49 0.73
N THR A 243 -0.92 19.91 0.96
CA THR A 243 -2.10 19.36 0.27
C THR A 243 -2.02 19.57 -1.24
N ALA A 244 -1.52 20.74 -1.71
CA ALA A 244 -1.34 21.00 -3.12
C ALA A 244 -0.24 20.11 -3.74
N ASP A 245 0.85 19.83 -3.00
CA ASP A 245 1.91 18.92 -3.46
C ASP A 245 1.39 17.49 -3.59
N ILE A 246 0.64 17.00 -2.60
CA ILE A 246 0.03 15.67 -2.62
C ILE A 246 -0.92 15.55 -3.83
N ARG A 247 -1.86 16.48 -3.98
CA ARG A 247 -2.80 16.50 -5.10
C ARG A 247 -2.09 16.48 -6.44
N MET A 248 -1.12 17.37 -6.64
CA MET A 248 -0.43 17.47 -7.92
C MET A 248 0.34 16.20 -8.26
N ARG A 249 1.00 15.57 -7.28
CA ARG A 249 1.74 14.33 -7.47
C ARG A 249 0.83 13.20 -7.95
N VAL A 250 -0.29 12.98 -7.26
CA VAL A 250 -1.24 11.92 -7.60
C VAL A 250 -1.91 12.17 -8.95
N LEU A 251 -2.37 13.39 -9.20
CA LEU A 251 -3.03 13.74 -10.46
C LEU A 251 -2.07 13.63 -11.66
N MET A 252 -0.81 14.05 -11.49
CA MET A 252 0.20 13.90 -12.56
C MET A 252 0.55 12.45 -12.80
N PHE A 253 0.64 11.63 -11.76
CA PHE A 253 0.82 10.18 -11.89
C PHE A 253 -0.35 9.56 -12.66
N CYS A 254 -1.60 9.84 -12.28
CA CYS A 254 -2.77 9.37 -13.02
C CYS A 254 -2.75 9.79 -14.49
N ALA A 255 -2.28 11.02 -14.76
CA ALA A 255 -2.19 11.53 -16.13
C ALA A 255 -1.13 10.78 -16.95
N GLU A 256 0.04 10.50 -16.38
CA GLU A 256 1.12 9.76 -17.06
C GLU A 256 0.70 8.33 -17.38
N GLU A 257 0.16 7.60 -16.39
CA GLU A 257 -0.31 6.23 -16.57
C GLU A 257 -1.42 6.14 -17.62
N SER A 258 -2.31 7.16 -17.68
CA SER A 258 -3.40 7.21 -18.65
C SER A 258 -2.93 7.30 -20.11
N MET A 259 -1.73 7.83 -20.38
CA MET A 259 -1.16 7.89 -21.73
C MET A 259 -0.84 6.51 -22.29
N HIS A 260 -0.33 5.61 -21.45
CA HIS A 260 0.04 4.27 -21.88
C HIS A 260 -1.18 3.39 -22.18
N SER A 261 -2.30 3.63 -21.50
CA SER A 261 -3.54 2.89 -21.67
C SER A 261 -4.52 3.52 -22.69
N GLY A 262 -4.25 4.75 -23.17
CA GLY A 262 -5.14 5.49 -24.07
C GLY A 262 -6.36 6.12 -23.39
N ILE A 263 -6.50 6.00 -22.07
CA ILE A 263 -7.60 6.57 -21.27
C ILE A 263 -7.60 8.10 -21.32
N ASP A 264 -6.43 8.72 -21.54
CA ASP A 264 -6.28 10.16 -21.67
C ASP A 264 -7.10 10.77 -22.83
N ARG A 265 -7.63 9.94 -23.75
CA ARG A 265 -8.49 10.33 -24.87
C ARG A 265 -9.96 10.45 -24.49
N GLU A 266 -10.36 9.78 -23.41
CA GLU A 266 -11.74 9.78 -22.96
C GLU A 266 -12.20 11.18 -22.51
N PRO A 267 -13.41 11.60 -22.85
CA PRO A 267 -13.93 12.94 -22.51
C PRO A 267 -13.93 13.21 -21.00
N TRP A 268 -14.20 12.19 -20.17
CA TRP A 268 -14.22 12.32 -18.73
C TRP A 268 -12.82 12.63 -18.15
N PHE A 269 -11.76 12.13 -18.79
CA PHE A 269 -10.39 12.34 -18.32
C PHE A 269 -10.03 13.84 -18.25
N LYS A 270 -10.33 14.59 -19.29
CA LYS A 270 -10.11 16.05 -19.32
C LYS A 270 -10.90 16.76 -18.22
N ARG A 271 -12.15 16.32 -18.00
CA ARG A 271 -13.03 16.90 -16.99
C ARG A 271 -12.55 16.61 -15.57
N GLU A 272 -12.18 15.35 -15.28
CA GLU A 272 -11.85 14.92 -13.92
C GLU A 272 -10.37 15.08 -13.58
N VAL A 273 -9.45 14.81 -14.49
CA VAL A 273 -8.00 14.85 -14.19
C VAL A 273 -7.42 16.23 -14.53
N ILE A 274 -7.52 16.67 -15.79
CA ILE A 274 -6.88 17.93 -16.23
C ILE A 274 -7.50 19.15 -15.55
N LYS A 275 -8.82 19.18 -15.34
CA LYS A 275 -9.48 20.26 -14.60
C LYS A 275 -8.99 20.33 -13.15
N LYS A 276 -8.81 19.19 -12.49
CA LYS A 276 -8.28 19.14 -11.12
C LYS A 276 -6.80 19.57 -11.05
N ILE A 277 -5.97 19.20 -12.03
CA ILE A 277 -4.59 19.70 -12.15
C ILE A 277 -4.60 21.24 -12.24
N ARG A 278 -5.43 21.82 -13.09
CA ARG A 278 -5.57 23.29 -13.22
C ARG A 278 -6.00 23.94 -11.89
N GLY A 279 -6.97 23.34 -11.21
CA GLY A 279 -7.46 23.84 -9.91
C GLY A 279 -6.40 23.83 -8.80
N ALA A 280 -5.49 22.86 -8.81
CA ALA A 280 -4.41 22.73 -7.83
C ALA A 280 -3.15 23.56 -8.19
N LEU A 281 -3.02 24.02 -9.44
CA LEU A 281 -1.75 24.55 -10.01
C LEU A 281 -1.23 25.76 -9.24
N ALA A 282 -2.05 26.75 -8.97
CA ALA A 282 -1.62 28.00 -8.31
C ALA A 282 -1.03 27.73 -6.91
N ALA A 283 -1.70 26.88 -6.11
CA ALA A 283 -1.20 26.49 -4.80
C ALA A 283 0.08 25.65 -4.90
N PHE A 284 0.17 24.77 -5.89
CA PHE A 284 1.35 23.94 -6.14
C PHE A 284 2.57 24.76 -6.58
N LEU A 285 2.40 25.77 -7.43
CA LEU A 285 3.51 26.66 -7.83
C LEU A 285 4.09 27.41 -6.64
N GLY A 286 3.29 27.69 -5.61
CA GLY A 286 3.72 28.31 -4.35
C GLY A 286 4.35 27.34 -3.33
N CYS A 287 4.38 26.03 -3.59
CA CYS A 287 4.99 25.05 -2.68
C CYS A 287 6.50 24.87 -2.96
N GLY A 288 7.18 24.08 -2.09
CA GLY A 288 8.61 23.78 -2.19
C GLY A 288 9.01 22.78 -3.29
N ALA A 289 8.13 22.46 -4.24
CA ALA A 289 8.42 21.53 -5.32
C ALA A 289 9.54 22.04 -6.25
N SER A 290 10.32 21.10 -6.84
CA SER A 290 11.38 21.45 -7.79
C SER A 290 10.86 22.15 -9.04
N ALA A 291 11.70 22.99 -9.67
CA ALA A 291 11.35 23.68 -10.92
C ALA A 291 10.89 22.71 -12.02
N LYS A 292 11.57 21.56 -12.16
CA LYS A 292 11.18 20.50 -13.11
C LYS A 292 9.74 20.03 -12.91
N ARG A 293 9.33 19.77 -11.65
CA ARG A 293 7.97 19.36 -11.33
C ARG A 293 6.95 20.47 -11.61
N LYS A 294 7.29 21.72 -11.31
CA LYS A 294 6.43 22.88 -11.59
C LYS A 294 6.21 23.09 -13.09
N ILE A 295 7.26 23.01 -13.89
CA ILE A 295 7.16 23.09 -15.36
C ILE A 295 6.29 21.96 -15.90
N LYS A 296 6.50 20.71 -15.45
CA LYS A 296 5.69 19.57 -15.87
C LYS A 296 4.21 19.76 -15.53
N ALA A 297 3.89 20.28 -14.35
CA ALA A 297 2.51 20.58 -13.94
C ALA A 297 1.84 21.64 -14.85
N ILE A 298 2.57 22.68 -15.27
CA ILE A 298 2.09 23.69 -16.23
C ILE A 298 1.77 23.03 -17.58
N ILE A 299 2.69 22.19 -18.08
CA ILE A 299 2.50 21.46 -19.34
C ILE A 299 1.25 20.59 -19.26
N PHE A 300 1.07 19.85 -18.17
CA PHE A 300 -0.11 19.00 -17.97
C PHE A 300 -1.40 19.82 -17.90
N ALA A 301 -1.38 20.98 -17.26
CA ALA A 301 -2.56 21.84 -17.15
C ALA A 301 -3.01 22.44 -18.47
N PHE A 302 -2.07 22.86 -19.34
CA PHE A 302 -2.38 23.70 -20.50
C PHE A 302 -1.98 23.11 -21.85
N ALA A 303 -0.95 22.26 -21.88
CA ALA A 303 -0.38 21.70 -23.10
C ALA A 303 -0.46 20.16 -23.15
N TRP A 304 -1.39 19.55 -22.42
CA TRP A 304 -1.58 18.09 -22.36
C TRP A 304 -1.58 17.39 -23.73
N PRO A 305 -2.34 17.87 -24.75
CA PRO A 305 -2.35 17.22 -26.07
C PRO A 305 -0.96 17.17 -26.74
N LEU A 306 -0.13 18.18 -26.51
CA LEU A 306 1.24 18.24 -27.05
C LEU A 306 2.18 17.30 -26.28
N TYR A 307 2.00 17.17 -24.98
CA TYR A 307 2.80 16.29 -24.14
C TYR A 307 2.52 14.81 -24.41
N SER A 308 1.25 14.45 -24.59
CA SER A 308 0.81 13.07 -24.81
C SER A 308 1.06 12.55 -26.24
N ALA A 309 1.28 13.43 -27.23
CA ALA A 309 1.46 13.04 -28.63
C ALA A 309 2.70 12.16 -28.90
N PRO A 310 3.90 12.40 -28.34
CA PRO A 310 5.09 11.56 -28.55
C PRO A 310 4.98 10.17 -27.91
N ALA A 311 4.36 10.05 -26.73
CA ALA A 311 4.19 8.80 -26.02
C ALA A 311 3.27 7.81 -26.75
N ARG A 312 2.44 8.32 -27.67
CA ARG A 312 1.50 7.52 -28.49
C ARG A 312 2.15 6.83 -29.69
N ARG A 313 3.42 7.16 -30.01
CA ARG A 313 4.14 6.61 -31.17
C ARG A 313 5.08 5.43 -30.80
N LYS A 314 5.16 5.09 -29.54
CA LYS A 314 5.87 3.93 -29.01
C LYS A 314 4.88 2.88 -28.53
#